data_fbbf7ac8b4f3f28ca8aa0e267b87da17
#
_entry.id   fbbf7ac8b4f3f28ca8aa0e267b87da17
#
_cell.length_a   1.000
_cell.length_b   1.000
_cell.length_c   1.000
_cell.angle_alpha   90.00
_cell.angle_beta   90.00
_cell.angle_gamma   90.00
#
_symmetry.space_group_name_H-M   'P 1'
#
loop_
_entity.id
_entity.type
_entity.pdbx_description
1 polymer ?
#
loop_
_entity_poly.entity_id
_entity_poly.type
_entity_poly.pdbx_seq_one_letter_code
_entity_poly.pdbx_strand_id
1 'polypeptide(L)'
;METKVYIPSKATHPGSILKDELDYRGISQKEFAQDIGMQKTMLNEIIKGKRAITAEIALSLEKSLEIKADSWMRHQAGYELDCLRIQERNIRKTQQIEIWGLIKQYVPVNIFNKLGLLTHSLANNISKIWEIYEVNSIDLLVERVSVHKNKEYYKKSEKLKNDQINIFAWSRLAQWQAKSEIVGIFDAKNKDTIIMELKALFYGNKDVVSKTKTILNEYGIKFLVIEKFNQSPIDGYSFWSINNPAIV
;
A
#
# COMPACT_ATOMS: atom_id res chain seq x y z
N MET A 1 11.17 -2.14 -18.51
CA MET A 1 9.87 -1.40 -18.42
C MET A 1 8.80 -2.44 -18.15
N GLU A 2 8.23 -2.45 -16.95
CA GLU A 2 7.05 -3.28 -16.67
C GLU A 2 5.86 -2.68 -17.45
N THR A 3 5.39 -3.41 -18.44
CA THR A 3 4.16 -3.06 -19.15
C THR A 3 3.00 -3.19 -18.16
N LYS A 4 2.42 -2.06 -17.78
CA LYS A 4 1.27 -1.99 -16.88
C LYS A 4 0.09 -2.70 -17.57
N VAL A 5 -0.18 -3.95 -17.17
CA VAL A 5 -1.31 -4.72 -17.70
C VAL A 5 -2.59 -4.10 -17.18
N TYR A 6 -3.45 -3.65 -18.09
CA TYR A 6 -4.78 -3.16 -17.73
C TYR A 6 -5.69 -4.34 -17.34
N ILE A 7 -6.26 -4.30 -16.15
CA ILE A 7 -7.22 -5.31 -15.68
C ILE A 7 -8.62 -4.69 -15.74
N PRO A 8 -9.53 -5.19 -16.57
CA PRO A 8 -10.88 -4.64 -16.68
C PRO A 8 -11.68 -4.82 -15.38
N SER A 9 -12.75 -4.06 -15.22
CA SER A 9 -13.66 -4.22 -14.08
C SER A 9 -14.45 -5.52 -14.15
N LYS A 10 -14.78 -5.96 -15.37
CA LYS A 10 -15.52 -7.18 -15.68
C LYS A 10 -14.94 -7.82 -16.94
N ALA A 11 -14.75 -9.13 -16.92
CA ALA A 11 -14.37 -9.90 -18.09
C ALA A 11 -15.57 -10.05 -19.06
N THR A 12 -15.31 -9.89 -20.35
CA THR A 12 -16.34 -10.02 -21.40
C THR A 12 -16.24 -11.38 -22.06
N HIS A 13 -17.25 -12.22 -21.85
CA HIS A 13 -17.29 -13.55 -22.46
C HIS A 13 -17.57 -13.46 -23.98
N PRO A 14 -16.90 -14.22 -24.84
CA PRO A 14 -17.12 -14.19 -26.29
C PRO A 14 -18.55 -14.54 -26.71
N GLY A 15 -19.31 -15.21 -25.87
CA GLY A 15 -20.74 -15.44 -26.08
C GLY A 15 -21.58 -14.16 -26.17
N SER A 16 -21.16 -13.06 -25.50
CA SER A 16 -21.85 -11.78 -25.66
C SER A 16 -21.59 -11.18 -27.06
N ILE A 17 -20.37 -11.33 -27.56
CA ILE A 17 -19.99 -10.91 -28.93
C ILE A 17 -20.78 -11.72 -29.96
N LEU A 18 -20.91 -13.03 -29.75
CA LEU A 18 -21.73 -13.89 -30.60
C LEU A 18 -23.20 -13.44 -30.59
N LYS A 19 -23.74 -13.11 -29.43
CA LYS A 19 -25.12 -12.58 -29.34
C LYS A 19 -25.29 -11.30 -30.14
N ASP A 20 -24.38 -10.34 -29.96
CA ASP A 20 -24.44 -9.05 -30.64
C ASP A 20 -24.33 -9.22 -32.16
N GLU A 21 -23.51 -10.16 -32.64
CA GLU A 21 -23.37 -10.50 -34.07
C GLU A 21 -24.64 -11.12 -34.65
N LEU A 22 -25.28 -12.06 -33.89
CA LEU A 22 -26.54 -12.64 -34.33
C LEU A 22 -27.67 -11.59 -34.38
N ASP A 23 -27.74 -10.76 -33.35
CA ASP A 23 -28.72 -9.65 -33.28
C ASP A 23 -28.51 -8.66 -34.43
N TYR A 24 -27.25 -8.30 -34.76
CA TYR A 24 -26.90 -7.41 -35.88
C TYR A 24 -27.32 -8.00 -37.24
N ARG A 25 -27.16 -9.28 -37.44
CA ARG A 25 -27.57 -9.99 -38.70
C ARG A 25 -29.05 -10.34 -38.74
N GLY A 26 -29.80 -10.11 -37.68
CA GLY A 26 -31.20 -10.48 -37.57
C GLY A 26 -31.45 -12.00 -37.54
N ILE A 27 -30.44 -12.80 -37.13
CA ILE A 27 -30.52 -14.26 -37.09
C ILE A 27 -31.00 -14.70 -35.71
N SER A 28 -32.07 -15.46 -35.63
CA SER A 28 -32.54 -15.99 -34.35
C SER A 28 -31.62 -17.08 -33.83
N GLN A 29 -31.46 -17.20 -32.49
CA GLN A 29 -30.65 -18.25 -31.88
C GLN A 29 -31.15 -19.65 -32.22
N LYS A 30 -32.45 -19.82 -32.54
CA LYS A 30 -33.03 -21.12 -32.92
C LYS A 30 -32.56 -21.53 -34.32
N GLU A 31 -32.66 -20.60 -35.26
CA GLU A 31 -32.23 -20.81 -36.66
C GLU A 31 -30.71 -21.05 -36.68
N PHE A 32 -29.94 -20.20 -36.05
CA PHE A 32 -28.49 -20.31 -36.01
C PHE A 32 -28.02 -21.67 -35.43
N ALA A 33 -28.64 -22.12 -34.31
CA ALA A 33 -28.33 -23.44 -33.74
C ALA A 33 -28.59 -24.59 -34.72
N GLN A 34 -29.66 -24.50 -35.52
CA GLN A 34 -29.97 -25.48 -36.57
C GLN A 34 -28.93 -25.43 -37.69
N ASP A 35 -28.54 -24.24 -38.14
CA ASP A 35 -27.58 -24.06 -39.24
C ASP A 35 -26.20 -24.63 -38.92
N ILE A 36 -25.73 -24.48 -37.66
CA ILE A 36 -24.45 -25.04 -37.23
C ILE A 36 -24.52 -26.45 -36.65
N GLY A 37 -25.70 -27.09 -36.67
CA GLY A 37 -25.88 -28.43 -36.14
C GLY A 37 -25.71 -28.53 -34.62
N MET A 38 -25.96 -27.43 -33.88
CA MET A 38 -25.79 -27.37 -32.42
C MET A 38 -27.15 -27.41 -31.70
N GLN A 39 -27.17 -28.00 -30.51
CA GLN A 39 -28.37 -27.94 -29.67
C GLN A 39 -28.60 -26.48 -29.21
N LYS A 40 -29.85 -26.01 -29.30
CA LYS A 40 -30.25 -24.67 -28.84
C LYS A 40 -29.83 -24.36 -27.40
N THR A 41 -29.91 -25.35 -26.52
CA THR A 41 -29.49 -25.25 -25.13
C THR A 41 -28.02 -24.96 -25.02
N MET A 42 -27.18 -25.63 -25.79
CA MET A 42 -25.72 -25.41 -25.84
C MET A 42 -25.37 -24.00 -26.33
N LEU A 43 -26.00 -23.55 -27.42
CA LEU A 43 -25.80 -22.17 -27.92
C LEU A 43 -26.21 -21.13 -26.87
N ASN A 44 -27.34 -21.34 -26.21
CA ASN A 44 -27.79 -20.44 -25.14
C ASN A 44 -26.81 -20.40 -23.92
N GLU A 45 -26.18 -21.54 -23.58
CA GLU A 45 -25.14 -21.60 -22.55
C GLU A 45 -23.88 -20.79 -22.96
N ILE A 46 -23.47 -20.87 -24.23
CA ILE A 46 -22.36 -20.09 -24.77
C ILE A 46 -22.69 -18.59 -24.70
N ILE A 47 -23.85 -18.19 -25.19
CA ILE A 47 -24.32 -16.81 -25.20
C ILE A 47 -24.40 -16.23 -23.79
N LYS A 48 -24.83 -17.03 -22.81
CA LYS A 48 -24.90 -16.64 -21.40
C LYS A 48 -23.55 -16.72 -20.65
N GLY A 49 -22.47 -17.07 -21.34
CA GLY A 49 -21.15 -17.20 -20.73
C GLY A 49 -20.99 -18.38 -19.77
N LYS A 50 -21.87 -19.38 -19.86
CA LYS A 50 -21.83 -20.60 -19.03
C LYS A 50 -21.01 -21.71 -19.66
N ARG A 51 -20.70 -21.62 -20.94
CA ARG A 51 -19.93 -22.58 -21.71
C ARG A 51 -18.91 -21.86 -22.59
N ALA A 52 -17.67 -22.34 -22.56
CA ALA A 52 -16.58 -21.79 -23.37
C ALA A 52 -16.80 -22.11 -24.89
N ILE A 53 -16.24 -21.24 -25.73
CA ILE A 53 -16.09 -21.52 -27.16
C ILE A 53 -14.83 -22.37 -27.34
N THR A 54 -15.05 -23.67 -27.70
CA THR A 54 -13.95 -24.58 -28.04
C THR A 54 -13.50 -24.36 -29.48
N ALA A 55 -12.34 -24.92 -29.86
CA ALA A 55 -11.84 -24.86 -31.25
C ALA A 55 -12.84 -25.42 -32.27
N GLU A 56 -13.54 -26.50 -31.90
CA GLU A 56 -14.59 -27.12 -32.74
C GLU A 56 -15.76 -26.14 -32.96
N ILE A 57 -16.22 -25.49 -31.87
CA ILE A 57 -17.27 -24.48 -31.94
C ILE A 57 -16.79 -23.28 -32.78
N ALA A 58 -15.58 -22.83 -32.56
CA ALA A 58 -14.99 -21.70 -33.30
C ALA A 58 -14.96 -21.96 -34.83
N LEU A 59 -14.60 -23.18 -35.25
CA LEU A 59 -14.63 -23.60 -36.65
C LEU A 59 -16.06 -23.63 -37.21
N SER A 60 -17.05 -24.04 -36.42
CA SER A 60 -18.45 -24.02 -36.82
C SER A 60 -18.98 -22.59 -36.98
N LEU A 61 -18.60 -21.69 -36.05
CA LEU A 61 -18.91 -20.25 -36.15
C LEU A 61 -18.26 -19.59 -37.37
N GLU A 62 -17.00 -19.95 -37.67
CA GLU A 62 -16.30 -19.43 -38.86
C GLU A 62 -17.07 -19.77 -40.16
N LYS A 63 -17.52 -21.00 -40.29
CA LYS A 63 -18.26 -21.46 -41.49
C LYS A 63 -19.56 -20.70 -41.69
N SER A 64 -20.28 -20.37 -40.57
CA SER A 64 -21.61 -19.76 -40.65
C SER A 64 -21.60 -18.25 -40.61
N LEU A 65 -20.63 -17.64 -39.90
CA LEU A 65 -20.55 -16.19 -39.70
C LEU A 65 -19.42 -15.52 -40.48
N GLU A 66 -18.54 -16.29 -41.12
CA GLU A 66 -17.35 -15.80 -41.83
C GLU A 66 -16.37 -15.01 -40.95
N ILE A 67 -16.44 -15.22 -39.60
CA ILE A 67 -15.52 -14.66 -38.63
C ILE A 67 -14.51 -15.73 -38.28
N LYS A 68 -13.22 -15.47 -38.52
CA LYS A 68 -12.14 -16.45 -38.34
C LYS A 68 -12.17 -17.14 -36.96
N ALA A 69 -12.00 -18.45 -36.95
CA ALA A 69 -11.94 -19.24 -35.70
C ALA A 69 -10.88 -18.73 -34.73
N ASP A 70 -9.72 -18.29 -35.23
CA ASP A 70 -8.66 -17.67 -34.43
C ASP A 70 -9.15 -16.44 -33.66
N SER A 71 -10.09 -15.67 -34.22
CA SER A 71 -10.66 -14.52 -33.53
C SER A 71 -11.48 -14.93 -32.31
N TRP A 72 -12.35 -15.94 -32.48
CA TRP A 72 -13.13 -16.51 -31.39
C TRP A 72 -12.27 -17.09 -30.29
N MET A 73 -11.21 -17.82 -30.66
CA MET A 73 -10.26 -18.40 -29.70
C MET A 73 -9.47 -17.33 -28.96
N ARG A 74 -9.04 -16.24 -29.62
CA ARG A 74 -8.40 -15.11 -28.95
C ARG A 74 -9.33 -14.43 -27.94
N HIS A 75 -10.60 -14.24 -28.28
CA HIS A 75 -11.58 -13.69 -27.34
C HIS A 75 -11.81 -14.62 -26.13
N GLN A 76 -11.87 -15.94 -26.37
CA GLN A 76 -12.03 -16.91 -25.28
C GLN A 76 -10.83 -16.90 -24.34
N ALA A 77 -9.61 -16.96 -24.85
CA ALA A 77 -8.39 -16.90 -24.07
C ALA A 77 -8.26 -15.56 -23.32
N GLY A 78 -8.59 -14.46 -23.95
CA GLY A 78 -8.64 -13.14 -23.32
C GLY A 78 -9.60 -13.08 -22.15
N TYR A 79 -10.81 -13.62 -22.33
CA TYR A 79 -11.81 -13.73 -21.24
C TYR A 79 -11.30 -14.53 -20.05
N GLU A 80 -10.70 -15.69 -20.29
CA GLU A 80 -10.16 -16.56 -19.25
C GLU A 80 -9.04 -15.88 -18.46
N LEU A 81 -8.10 -15.22 -19.16
CA LEU A 81 -7.04 -14.45 -18.53
C LEU A 81 -7.60 -13.29 -17.69
N ASP A 82 -8.60 -12.57 -18.20
CA ASP A 82 -9.20 -11.46 -17.47
C ASP A 82 -9.95 -11.95 -16.23
N CYS A 83 -10.64 -13.09 -16.28
CA CYS A 83 -11.26 -13.70 -15.12
C CYS A 83 -10.24 -14.00 -14.01
N LEU A 84 -9.10 -14.61 -14.35
CA LEU A 84 -8.03 -14.91 -13.40
C LEU A 84 -7.42 -13.65 -12.81
N ARG A 85 -7.11 -12.64 -13.63
CA ARG A 85 -6.56 -11.35 -13.19
C ARG A 85 -7.50 -10.61 -12.24
N ILE A 86 -8.81 -10.62 -12.54
CA ILE A 86 -9.84 -10.03 -11.67
C ILE A 86 -9.88 -10.76 -10.33
N GLN A 87 -9.84 -12.09 -10.35
CA GLN A 87 -9.83 -12.90 -9.13
C GLN A 87 -8.61 -12.60 -8.27
N GLU A 88 -7.41 -12.59 -8.82
CA GLU A 88 -6.18 -12.25 -8.12
C GLU A 88 -6.23 -10.83 -7.51
N ARG A 89 -6.69 -9.84 -8.29
CA ARG A 89 -6.87 -8.47 -7.80
C ARG A 89 -7.79 -8.41 -6.59
N ASN A 90 -8.89 -9.16 -6.62
CA ASN A 90 -9.87 -9.18 -5.53
C ASN A 90 -9.30 -9.86 -4.28
N ILE A 91 -8.55 -10.95 -4.43
CA ILE A 91 -7.84 -11.62 -3.33
C ILE A 91 -6.84 -10.66 -2.68
N ARG A 92 -5.98 -10.01 -3.46
CA ARG A 92 -5.01 -9.02 -2.95
C ARG A 92 -5.71 -7.87 -2.19
N LYS A 93 -6.81 -7.37 -2.73
CA LYS A 93 -7.58 -6.29 -2.08
C LYS A 93 -8.15 -6.75 -0.73
N THR A 94 -8.69 -7.97 -0.64
CA THR A 94 -9.20 -8.55 0.61
C THR A 94 -8.06 -8.68 1.64
N GLN A 95 -6.93 -9.23 1.25
CA GLN A 95 -5.74 -9.35 2.11
C GLN A 95 -5.26 -7.98 2.64
N GLN A 96 -5.24 -6.96 1.78
CA GLN A 96 -4.88 -5.60 2.20
C GLN A 96 -5.85 -5.03 3.23
N ILE A 97 -7.15 -5.28 3.09
CA ILE A 97 -8.16 -4.85 4.06
C ILE A 97 -7.95 -5.54 5.42
N GLU A 98 -7.68 -6.83 5.43
CA GLU A 98 -7.41 -7.61 6.64
C GLU A 98 -6.14 -7.10 7.34
N ILE A 99 -5.02 -6.97 6.62
CA ILE A 99 -3.76 -6.43 7.13
C ILE A 99 -3.97 -5.03 7.71
N TRP A 100 -4.70 -4.16 7.01
CA TRP A 100 -4.98 -2.82 7.48
C TRP A 100 -5.85 -2.80 8.75
N GLY A 101 -6.79 -3.73 8.85
CA GLY A 101 -7.57 -3.94 10.07
C GLY A 101 -6.70 -4.28 11.28
N LEU A 102 -5.70 -5.14 11.09
CA LEU A 102 -4.73 -5.50 12.11
C LEU A 102 -3.79 -4.33 12.46
N ILE A 103 -3.26 -3.62 11.45
CA ILE A 103 -2.40 -2.45 11.68
C ILE A 103 -3.07 -1.44 12.60
N LYS A 104 -4.35 -1.15 12.41
CA LYS A 104 -5.11 -0.19 13.24
C LYS A 104 -5.14 -0.54 14.73
N GLN A 105 -4.89 -1.79 15.11
CA GLN A 105 -4.87 -2.21 16.51
C GLN A 105 -3.53 -1.86 17.19
N TYR A 106 -2.45 -1.71 16.41
CA TYR A 106 -1.09 -1.52 16.91
C TYR A 106 -0.47 -0.17 16.55
N VAL A 107 -1.09 0.56 15.63
CA VAL A 107 -0.59 1.81 15.07
C VAL A 107 -1.67 2.89 15.18
N PRO A 108 -1.38 4.09 15.69
CA PRO A 108 -2.32 5.19 15.75
C PRO A 108 -2.49 5.85 14.35
N VAL A 109 -3.09 5.12 13.41
CA VAL A 109 -3.20 5.50 11.98
C VAL A 109 -3.86 6.87 11.77
N ASN A 110 -4.77 7.28 12.67
CA ASN A 110 -5.42 8.59 12.61
C ASN A 110 -4.41 9.74 12.76
N ILE A 111 -3.35 9.55 13.55
CA ILE A 111 -2.30 10.54 13.73
C ILE A 111 -1.47 10.64 12.44
N PHE A 112 -1.04 9.50 11.88
CA PHE A 112 -0.30 9.47 10.61
C PHE A 112 -1.11 10.06 9.45
N ASN A 113 -2.44 9.87 9.46
CA ASN A 113 -3.32 10.48 8.47
C ASN A 113 -3.37 12.01 8.62
N LYS A 114 -3.48 12.54 9.84
CA LYS A 114 -3.43 13.98 10.12
C LYS A 114 -2.12 14.63 9.72
N LEU A 115 -1.01 13.89 9.80
CA LEU A 115 0.32 14.32 9.36
C LEU A 115 0.49 14.26 7.83
N GLY A 116 -0.53 13.85 7.07
CA GLY A 116 -0.47 13.74 5.62
C GLY A 116 0.41 12.60 5.09
N LEU A 117 0.78 11.63 5.95
CA LEU A 117 1.64 10.50 5.59
C LEU A 117 0.88 9.36 4.92
N LEU A 118 -0.44 9.34 5.04
CA LEU A 118 -1.31 8.32 4.47
C LEU A 118 -2.11 8.88 3.28
N THR A 119 -2.49 7.99 2.37
CA THR A 119 -3.20 8.30 1.12
C THR A 119 -4.53 7.56 1.04
N HIS A 120 -5.25 7.67 -0.09
CA HIS A 120 -6.46 6.88 -0.34
C HIS A 120 -6.15 5.41 -0.73
N SER A 121 -4.88 5.04 -0.96
CA SER A 121 -4.46 3.69 -1.35
C SER A 121 -4.06 2.86 -0.14
N LEU A 122 -4.78 1.77 0.15
CA LEU A 122 -4.44 0.84 1.23
C LEU A 122 -3.04 0.23 1.05
N ALA A 123 -2.69 -0.15 -0.18
CA ALA A 123 -1.37 -0.71 -0.47
C ALA A 123 -0.25 0.27 -0.09
N ASN A 124 -0.38 1.54 -0.50
CA ASN A 124 0.60 2.58 -0.18
C ASN A 124 0.66 2.84 1.33
N ASN A 125 -0.49 2.83 2.00
CA ASN A 125 -0.55 3.05 3.44
C ASN A 125 0.12 1.92 4.22
N ILE A 126 -0.12 0.66 3.84
CA ILE A 126 0.55 -0.50 4.42
C ILE A 126 2.07 -0.37 4.22
N SER A 127 2.51 -0.09 2.99
CA SER A 127 3.94 0.09 2.68
C SER A 127 4.56 1.24 3.48
N LYS A 128 3.84 2.35 3.67
CA LYS A 128 4.32 3.48 4.47
C LYS A 128 4.46 3.12 5.95
N ILE A 129 3.52 2.37 6.52
CA ILE A 129 3.65 1.87 7.90
C ILE A 129 4.82 0.88 8.02
N TRP A 130 4.98 -0.03 7.04
CA TRP A 130 6.14 -0.93 7.02
C TRP A 130 7.48 -0.16 7.00
N GLU A 131 7.56 0.89 6.20
CA GLU A 131 8.75 1.76 6.12
C GLU A 131 9.03 2.46 7.47
N ILE A 132 8.03 3.08 8.08
CA ILE A 132 8.17 3.82 9.34
C ILE A 132 8.54 2.87 10.50
N TYR A 133 7.90 1.70 10.57
CA TYR A 133 8.15 0.72 11.64
C TYR A 133 9.32 -0.23 11.31
N GLU A 134 9.90 -0.16 10.10
CA GLU A 134 10.97 -1.05 9.60
C GLU A 134 10.61 -2.53 9.72
N VAL A 135 9.43 -2.88 9.27
CA VAL A 135 8.88 -4.23 9.24
C VAL A 135 8.39 -4.55 7.84
N ASN A 136 8.15 -5.82 7.53
CA ASN A 136 7.59 -6.26 6.26
C ASN A 136 6.38 -7.20 6.42
N SER A 137 5.95 -7.42 7.67
CA SER A 137 4.80 -8.27 7.98
C SER A 137 4.07 -7.78 9.24
N ILE A 138 2.84 -8.24 9.40
CA ILE A 138 2.05 -7.96 10.58
C ILE A 138 2.64 -8.61 11.84
N ASP A 139 3.19 -9.80 11.71
CA ASP A 139 3.79 -10.54 12.84
C ASP A 139 4.99 -9.78 13.42
N LEU A 140 5.86 -9.26 12.56
CA LEU A 140 6.99 -8.43 12.98
C LEU A 140 6.54 -7.09 13.58
N LEU A 141 5.44 -6.51 13.08
CA LEU A 141 4.88 -5.30 13.68
C LEU A 141 4.38 -5.57 15.10
N VAL A 142 3.63 -6.64 15.29
CA VAL A 142 3.11 -7.06 16.60
C VAL A 142 4.25 -7.36 17.56
N GLU A 143 5.27 -8.09 17.12
CA GLU A 143 6.46 -8.38 17.92
C GLU A 143 7.16 -7.09 18.37
N ARG A 144 7.46 -6.18 17.46
CA ARG A 144 8.14 -4.90 17.79
C ARG A 144 7.35 -4.04 18.76
N VAL A 145 6.04 -3.92 18.57
CA VAL A 145 5.17 -3.17 19.49
C VAL A 145 5.12 -3.85 20.86
N SER A 146 5.06 -5.19 20.89
CA SER A 146 5.00 -5.97 22.14
C SER A 146 6.31 -5.93 22.93
N VAL A 147 7.45 -6.03 22.26
CA VAL A 147 8.78 -5.92 22.89
C VAL A 147 8.98 -4.54 23.49
N HIS A 148 8.51 -3.48 22.82
CA HIS A 148 8.59 -2.13 23.39
C HIS A 148 7.75 -1.99 24.65
N LYS A 149 6.53 -2.53 24.68
CA LYS A 149 5.67 -2.55 25.86
C LYS A 149 6.29 -3.27 27.07
N ASN A 150 7.08 -4.32 26.81
CA ASN A 150 7.70 -5.14 27.87
C ASN A 150 9.01 -4.54 28.42
N LYS A 151 9.70 -3.68 27.67
CA LYS A 151 10.96 -3.04 28.10
C LYS A 151 10.77 -1.90 29.10
N GLU A 152 9.57 -1.34 29.20
CA GLU A 152 9.26 -0.29 30.14
C GLU A 152 8.67 -0.87 31.41
N TYR A 153 9.51 -1.06 32.44
CA TYR A 153 9.12 -1.36 33.80
C TYR A 153 8.40 -0.17 34.45
N TYR A 154 7.14 0.05 34.10
CA TYR A 154 6.31 0.98 34.83
C TYR A 154 5.01 0.29 35.29
N LYS A 155 4.82 0.21 36.60
CA LYS A 155 3.52 -0.09 37.25
C LYS A 155 2.51 0.98 36.78
N LYS A 156 1.59 0.64 35.88
CA LYS A 156 0.65 1.64 35.41
C LYS A 156 -0.68 1.06 34.90
N SER A 157 -1.74 1.86 35.11
CA SER A 157 -3.15 1.58 34.82
C SER A 157 -3.44 1.38 33.31
N GLU A 158 -4.62 0.84 32.98
CA GLU A 158 -5.07 0.60 31.59
C GLU A 158 -5.06 1.84 30.67
N LYS A 159 -5.18 3.05 31.26
CA LYS A 159 -5.09 4.34 30.55
C LYS A 159 -3.72 4.55 29.87
N LEU A 160 -2.68 3.91 30.37
CA LEU A 160 -1.29 3.98 29.89
C LEU A 160 -0.97 3.04 28.72
N LYS A 161 -1.82 2.07 28.39
CA LYS A 161 -1.61 1.23 27.21
C LYS A 161 -1.69 2.03 25.90
N ASN A 162 -2.59 3.00 25.85
CA ASN A 162 -2.69 3.89 24.68
C ASN A 162 -1.51 4.85 24.58
N ASP A 163 -1.02 5.36 25.72
CA ASP A 163 0.15 6.25 25.77
C ASP A 163 1.40 5.56 25.21
N GLN A 164 1.61 4.28 25.53
CA GLN A 164 2.78 3.53 25.05
C GLN A 164 2.76 3.30 23.53
N ILE A 165 1.58 3.07 22.95
CA ILE A 165 1.45 2.96 21.49
C ILE A 165 1.79 4.30 20.83
N ASN A 166 1.32 5.40 21.36
CA ASN A 166 1.58 6.74 20.85
C ASN A 166 3.05 7.14 21.03
N ILE A 167 3.66 6.83 22.18
CA ILE A 167 5.09 7.05 22.44
C ILE A 167 5.95 6.28 21.44
N PHE A 168 5.65 4.99 21.26
CA PHE A 168 6.38 4.15 20.32
C PHE A 168 6.21 4.65 18.88
N ALA A 169 4.98 4.94 18.46
CA ALA A 169 4.69 5.48 17.13
C ALA A 169 5.42 6.79 16.87
N TRP A 170 5.46 7.69 17.86
CA TRP A 170 6.20 8.96 17.78
C TRP A 170 7.70 8.71 17.64
N SER A 171 8.27 7.83 18.46
CA SER A 171 9.70 7.49 18.37
C SER A 171 10.07 6.86 17.01
N ARG A 172 9.20 6.00 16.46
CA ARG A 172 9.39 5.42 15.12
C ARG A 172 9.32 6.48 14.02
N LEU A 173 8.38 7.41 14.13
CA LEU A 173 8.28 8.55 13.22
C LEU A 173 9.55 9.42 13.27
N ALA A 174 10.03 9.72 14.48
CA ALA A 174 11.26 10.49 14.68
C ALA A 174 12.48 9.79 14.03
N GLN A 175 12.63 8.49 14.27
CA GLN A 175 13.70 7.70 13.66
C GLN A 175 13.60 7.65 12.14
N TRP A 176 12.39 7.51 11.60
CA TRP A 176 12.16 7.49 10.16
C TRP A 176 12.48 8.84 9.51
N GLN A 177 12.03 9.96 10.09
CA GLN A 177 12.34 11.31 9.58
C GLN A 177 13.83 11.61 9.66
N ALA A 178 14.50 11.21 10.75
CA ALA A 178 15.94 11.43 10.91
C ALA A 178 16.80 10.76 9.83
N LYS A 179 16.31 9.73 9.16
CA LYS A 179 17.06 9.09 8.07
C LYS A 179 17.25 9.98 6.86
N SER A 180 16.27 10.85 6.58
CA SER A 180 16.32 11.78 5.45
C SER A 180 17.12 13.06 5.74
N GLU A 181 17.45 13.34 7.01
CA GLU A 181 18.27 14.50 7.36
C GLU A 181 19.74 14.25 6.96
N ILE A 182 20.24 15.10 6.08
CA ILE A 182 21.64 15.10 5.63
C ILE A 182 22.39 16.11 6.49
N VAL A 183 23.41 15.65 7.19
CA VAL A 183 24.23 16.46 8.09
C VAL A 183 25.72 16.14 7.89
N GLY A 184 26.61 16.96 8.46
CA GLY A 184 28.03 16.73 8.45
C GLY A 184 28.49 15.47 9.20
N ILE A 185 29.79 15.30 9.37
CA ILE A 185 30.36 14.20 10.14
C ILE A 185 30.36 14.60 11.62
N PHE A 186 29.81 13.74 12.47
CA PHE A 186 29.83 13.96 13.92
C PHE A 186 31.23 13.64 14.50
N ASP A 187 31.77 14.59 15.27
CA ASP A 187 32.95 14.39 16.11
C ASP A 187 32.65 14.84 17.54
N ALA A 188 32.74 13.89 18.48
CA ALA A 188 32.47 14.13 19.90
C ALA A 188 33.44 15.17 20.53
N LYS A 189 34.61 15.46 19.93
CA LYS A 189 35.56 16.46 20.38
C LYS A 189 34.98 17.88 20.31
N ASN A 190 34.01 18.11 19.45
CA ASN A 190 33.36 19.42 19.27
C ASN A 190 32.31 19.74 20.35
N LYS A 191 32.09 18.86 21.34
CA LYS A 191 31.05 19.00 22.35
C LYS A 191 31.03 20.35 23.04
N ASP A 192 32.20 20.81 23.52
CA ASP A 192 32.30 22.07 24.29
C ASP A 192 32.03 23.28 23.40
N THR A 193 32.49 23.25 22.16
CA THR A 193 32.23 24.31 21.16
C THR A 193 30.73 24.39 20.85
N ILE A 194 30.07 23.24 20.60
CA ILE A 194 28.62 23.16 20.35
C ILE A 194 27.84 23.78 21.53
N ILE A 195 28.20 23.41 22.76
CA ILE A 195 27.54 23.94 23.96
C ILE A 195 27.72 25.44 24.07
N MET A 196 28.91 25.95 23.78
CA MET A 196 29.19 27.38 23.81
C MET A 196 28.35 28.15 22.76
N GLU A 197 28.30 27.68 21.53
CA GLU A 197 27.50 28.29 20.47
C GLU A 197 26.00 28.29 20.77
N LEU A 198 25.48 27.16 21.26
CA LEU A 198 24.08 27.06 21.67
C LEU A 198 23.74 27.99 22.83
N LYS A 199 24.63 28.13 23.83
CA LYS A 199 24.45 29.10 24.92
C LYS A 199 24.39 30.53 24.40
N ALA A 200 25.30 30.91 23.51
CA ALA A 200 25.32 32.24 22.91
C ALA A 200 24.04 32.52 22.10
N LEU A 201 23.55 31.51 21.34
CA LEU A 201 22.30 31.59 20.61
C LEU A 201 21.09 31.81 21.54
N PHE A 202 21.02 31.09 22.65
CA PHE A 202 19.88 31.16 23.59
C PHE A 202 19.83 32.51 24.30
N TYR A 203 20.96 33.13 24.60
CA TYR A 203 21.00 34.50 25.12
C TYR A 203 20.46 35.53 24.14
N GLY A 204 20.66 35.33 22.83
CA GLY A 204 20.18 36.23 21.79
C GLY A 204 18.69 36.15 21.48
N ASN A 205 18.02 35.09 21.87
CA ASN A 205 16.57 34.81 21.80
C ASN A 205 15.88 35.19 20.47
N LYS A 206 16.56 34.99 19.31
CA LYS A 206 15.97 35.19 17.97
C LYS A 206 16.16 33.96 17.11
N ASP A 207 15.06 33.50 16.51
CA ASP A 207 15.02 32.33 15.59
C ASP A 207 15.73 31.09 16.15
N VAL A 208 15.53 30.85 17.45
CA VAL A 208 16.28 29.85 18.21
C VAL A 208 16.21 28.46 17.58
N VAL A 209 15.01 27.99 17.18
CA VAL A 209 14.81 26.65 16.63
C VAL A 209 15.56 26.47 15.31
N SER A 210 15.40 27.42 14.38
CA SER A 210 16.05 27.34 13.06
C SER A 210 17.57 27.38 13.18
N LYS A 211 18.11 28.30 14.01
CA LYS A 211 19.55 28.42 14.23
C LYS A 211 20.14 27.25 15.00
N THR A 212 19.40 26.68 15.97
CA THR A 212 19.79 25.43 16.63
C THR A 212 19.94 24.30 15.61
N LYS A 213 18.99 24.16 14.67
CA LYS A 213 19.07 23.17 13.59
C LYS A 213 20.35 23.39 12.76
N THR A 214 20.65 24.62 12.37
CA THR A 214 21.84 24.92 11.57
C THR A 214 23.11 24.54 12.31
N ILE A 215 23.30 25.03 13.55
CA ILE A 215 24.49 24.70 14.36
C ILE A 215 24.64 23.18 14.51
N LEU A 216 23.62 22.50 14.97
CA LEU A 216 23.71 21.06 15.20
C LEU A 216 24.01 20.28 13.92
N ASN A 217 23.39 20.65 12.80
CA ASN A 217 23.61 19.97 11.51
C ASN A 217 25.05 20.15 11.00
N GLU A 218 25.66 21.31 11.19
CA GLU A 218 27.07 21.57 10.85
C GLU A 218 28.02 20.64 11.61
N TYR A 219 27.72 20.36 12.88
CA TYR A 219 28.50 19.43 13.72
C TYR A 219 28.04 17.95 13.57
N GLY A 220 27.24 17.66 12.57
CA GLY A 220 26.81 16.27 12.30
C GLY A 220 25.76 15.74 13.26
N ILE A 221 25.02 16.59 13.96
CA ILE A 221 23.91 16.20 14.83
C ILE A 221 22.60 16.51 14.11
N LYS A 222 21.77 15.50 13.90
CA LYS A 222 20.45 15.66 13.29
C LYS A 222 19.48 16.27 14.31
N PHE A 223 18.86 17.39 13.95
CA PHE A 223 17.91 18.07 14.81
C PHE A 223 16.54 18.16 14.13
N LEU A 224 15.53 17.59 14.78
CA LEU A 224 14.16 17.58 14.30
C LEU A 224 13.23 18.20 15.36
N VAL A 225 12.13 18.78 14.87
CA VAL A 225 11.03 19.21 15.71
C VAL A 225 9.78 18.50 15.25
N ILE A 226 9.26 17.65 16.10
CA ILE A 226 8.06 16.83 15.82
C ILE A 226 7.04 17.14 16.91
N GLU A 227 5.83 17.50 16.49
CA GLU A 227 4.73 17.71 17.44
C GLU A 227 4.46 16.43 18.24
N LYS A 228 4.30 16.59 19.54
CA LYS A 228 3.95 15.45 20.41
C LYS A 228 2.57 14.92 20.06
N PHE A 229 2.43 13.61 20.14
CA PHE A 229 1.12 12.97 20.01
C PHE A 229 0.29 13.19 21.28
N ASN A 230 -1.03 13.23 21.14
CA ASN A 230 -1.92 13.36 22.28
C ASN A 230 -1.63 12.24 23.30
N GLN A 231 -1.56 12.61 24.59
CA GLN A 231 -1.28 11.68 25.69
C GLN A 231 0.11 11.01 25.62
N SER A 232 1.08 11.57 24.89
CA SER A 232 2.47 11.13 24.96
C SER A 232 3.30 12.18 25.73
N PRO A 233 3.71 11.91 26.96
CA PRO A 233 4.52 12.82 27.77
C PRO A 233 6.00 12.71 27.36
N ILE A 234 6.33 13.10 26.12
CA ILE A 234 7.69 13.13 25.61
C ILE A 234 8.11 14.59 25.50
N ASP A 235 9.17 14.95 26.23
CA ASP A 235 9.74 16.30 26.20
C ASP A 235 10.97 16.37 25.30
N GLY A 236 11.58 15.24 24.97
CA GLY A 236 12.70 15.11 24.06
C GLY A 236 13.14 13.67 23.87
N TYR A 237 13.79 13.39 22.78
CA TYR A 237 14.28 12.07 22.42
C TYR A 237 15.62 12.16 21.72
N SER A 238 16.60 11.37 22.15
CA SER A 238 17.91 11.27 21.51
C SER A 238 18.22 9.82 21.14
N PHE A 239 18.79 9.62 19.96
CA PHE A 239 19.15 8.31 19.44
C PHE A 239 20.23 8.41 18.36
N TRP A 240 20.79 7.28 17.95
CA TRP A 240 21.69 7.22 16.81
C TRP A 240 20.90 6.91 15.54
N SER A 241 21.03 7.77 14.53
CA SER A 241 20.45 7.56 13.20
C SER A 241 21.58 7.32 12.19
N ILE A 242 21.82 6.04 11.85
CA ILE A 242 22.96 5.59 11.05
C ILE A 242 24.26 5.93 11.78
N ASN A 243 25.03 6.90 11.31
CA ASN A 243 26.35 7.28 11.84
C ASN A 243 26.32 8.60 12.63
N ASN A 244 25.15 9.19 12.81
CA ASN A 244 24.99 10.51 13.43
C ASN A 244 24.04 10.45 14.62
N PRO A 245 24.31 11.19 15.71
CA PRO A 245 23.33 11.38 16.76
C PRO A 245 22.16 12.22 16.24
N ALA A 246 20.96 11.94 16.76
CA ALA A 246 19.75 12.70 16.46
C ALA A 246 19.11 13.17 17.77
N ILE A 247 18.57 14.37 17.75
CA ILE A 247 17.81 15.01 18.83
C ILE A 247 16.47 15.47 18.28
N VAL A 248 15.40 15.16 18.98
CA VAL A 248 14.03 15.50 18.58
C VAL A 248 13.33 16.20 19.73
#